data_acf788e4e478ffe639f2a0d5e64735f1
#
_entry.id   acf788e4e478ffe639f2a0d5e64735f1
#
_cell.length_a   1.000
_cell.length_b   1.000
_cell.length_c   1.000
_cell.angle_alpha   90.00
_cell.angle_beta   90.00
_cell.angle_gamma   90.00
#
_symmetry.space_group_name_H-M   'P 1'
#
loop_
_entity.id
_entity.type
_entity.pdbx_description
1 polymer ?
#
loop_
_entity_poly.entity_id
_entity_poly.type
_entity_poly.pdbx_seq_one_letter_code
_entity_poly.pdbx_strand_id
1 'polypeptide(L)'
;MKQFAQTYYLLQFIICLICLSISCGEGGNDNYSKTNDERNKEPEITVSPVTNLEAKSTQIANQLLITWQNPNTPNLLGVELSYLQKNGGTHNGKQIIQGTAGKTGNYTLQLPQYGTYEISAIAIDNYGHRSSAVTVIATPAETTVPFSWATLADSCTYVLIEQFMN
;
A
#
# COMPACT_ATOMS: atom_id res chain seq x y z
N MET A 1 1.67 38.88 10.51
CA MET A 1 1.24 37.51 10.23
C MET A 1 0.11 36.95 11.14
N LYS A 2 -0.30 37.64 12.20
CA LYS A 2 -1.41 37.17 13.07
C LYS A 2 -2.82 37.55 12.60
N GLN A 3 -2.98 38.47 11.70
CA GLN A 3 -4.30 38.92 11.22
C GLN A 3 -4.92 38.04 10.14
N PHE A 4 -4.13 37.30 9.37
CA PHE A 4 -4.64 36.44 8.31
C PHE A 4 -5.26 35.12 8.82
N ALA A 5 -4.80 34.64 9.97
CA ALA A 5 -5.34 33.43 10.57
C ALA A 5 -6.76 33.64 11.12
N GLN A 6 -7.07 34.81 11.64
CA GLN A 6 -8.35 35.12 12.25
C GLN A 6 -9.48 35.29 11.24
N THR A 7 -9.18 35.81 10.03
CA THR A 7 -10.12 35.92 8.93
C THR A 7 -10.50 34.54 8.33
N TYR A 8 -9.57 33.59 8.36
CA TYR A 8 -9.83 32.23 7.83
C TYR A 8 -10.80 31.44 8.70
N TYR A 9 -10.68 31.56 10.03
CA TYR A 9 -11.61 30.92 10.97
C TYR A 9 -12.99 31.54 10.94
N LEU A 10 -13.10 32.85 10.72
CA LEU A 10 -14.40 33.53 10.60
C LEU A 10 -15.15 33.12 9.34
N LEU A 11 -14.44 32.91 8.23
CA LEU A 11 -15.01 32.46 6.96
C LEU A 11 -15.54 31.02 7.04
N GLN A 12 -14.84 30.11 7.73
CA GLN A 12 -15.30 28.74 7.96
C GLN A 12 -16.54 28.68 8.87
N PHE A 13 -16.63 29.56 9.87
CA PHE A 13 -17.82 29.64 10.74
C PHE A 13 -19.06 30.12 10.00
N ILE A 14 -18.92 31.06 9.05
CA ILE A 14 -20.04 31.58 8.25
C ILE A 14 -20.55 30.52 7.28
N ILE A 15 -19.67 29.71 6.68
CA ILE A 15 -20.07 28.62 5.77
C ILE A 15 -20.82 27.51 6.53
N CYS A 16 -20.46 27.24 7.78
CA CYS A 16 -21.15 26.26 8.62
C CYS A 16 -22.53 26.71 9.08
N LEU A 17 -22.74 28.03 9.25
CA LEU A 17 -24.05 28.59 9.66
C LEU A 17 -25.10 28.62 8.53
N ILE A 18 -24.62 28.69 7.26
CA ILE A 18 -25.52 28.71 6.09
C ILE A 18 -26.08 27.32 5.80
N CYS A 19 -25.36 26.22 6.19
CA CYS A 19 -25.87 24.85 6.02
C CYS A 19 -26.98 24.44 7.01
N LEU A 20 -27.27 25.24 8.06
CA LEU A 20 -28.26 24.91 9.09
C LEU A 20 -29.65 25.53 8.86
N SER A 21 -29.84 26.28 7.77
CA SER A 21 -31.11 26.98 7.51
C SER A 21 -31.98 26.35 6.39
N ILE A 22 -31.69 25.13 5.96
CA ILE A 22 -32.64 24.38 5.10
C ILE A 22 -33.34 23.34 5.98
N SER A 23 -34.27 23.82 6.80
CA SER A 23 -35.16 22.98 7.57
C SER A 23 -36.55 23.03 6.99
N CYS A 24 -37.08 21.86 6.68
CA CYS A 24 -38.43 21.42 6.89
C CYS A 24 -39.57 22.25 6.25
N GLY A 25 -40.10 21.70 5.19
CA GLY A 25 -41.51 21.91 4.80
C GLY A 25 -42.29 20.66 5.20
N GLU A 26 -43.14 20.83 6.21
CA GLU A 26 -44.09 19.84 6.69
C GLU A 26 -45.39 19.88 5.83
N GLY A 27 -45.90 18.69 5.49
CA GLY A 27 -47.30 18.59 5.08
C GLY A 27 -47.54 17.88 3.74
N GLY A 28 -48.02 16.64 3.81
CA GLY A 28 -48.53 15.92 2.65
C GLY A 28 -48.76 14.44 2.98
N ASN A 29 -49.94 14.15 3.53
CA ASN A 29 -50.45 12.80 3.72
C ASN A 29 -50.80 12.23 2.34
N ASP A 30 -49.96 11.39 1.76
CA ASP A 30 -50.35 10.60 0.61
C ASP A 30 -49.85 9.17 0.76
N ASN A 31 -50.85 8.33 0.82
CA ASN A 31 -50.82 6.88 0.76
C ASN A 31 -50.08 6.42 -0.51
N TYR A 32 -48.74 6.35 -0.47
CA TYR A 32 -47.97 5.85 -1.61
C TYR A 32 -47.68 4.36 -1.41
N SER A 33 -48.36 3.60 -2.24
CA SER A 33 -48.19 2.18 -2.50
C SER A 33 -46.72 1.86 -2.61
N LYS A 34 -46.24 0.85 -1.86
CA LYS A 34 -44.94 0.21 -2.05
C LYS A 34 -44.81 -0.33 -3.47
N THR A 35 -44.40 0.48 -4.39
CA THR A 35 -43.85 0.02 -5.66
C THR A 35 -42.34 -0.12 -5.49
N ASN A 36 -41.87 -1.34 -5.72
CA ASN A 36 -40.51 -1.78 -5.69
C ASN A 36 -39.57 -0.81 -6.40
N ASP A 37 -38.82 -0.05 -5.62
CA ASP A 37 -37.82 0.90 -6.11
C ASP A 37 -36.46 0.16 -6.37
N GLU A 38 -36.57 -0.95 -7.13
CA GLU A 38 -35.38 -1.63 -7.63
C GLU A 38 -34.79 -0.99 -8.91
N ARG A 39 -35.38 0.13 -9.37
CA ARG A 39 -35.04 0.68 -10.70
C ARG A 39 -33.99 1.78 -10.71
N ASN A 40 -33.46 2.17 -9.56
CA ASN A 40 -32.47 3.25 -9.52
C ASN A 40 -31.28 2.95 -8.60
N LYS A 41 -30.89 1.68 -8.52
CA LYS A 41 -29.59 1.35 -7.98
C LYS A 41 -28.59 1.63 -9.11
N GLU A 42 -27.95 2.81 -9.06
CA GLU A 42 -26.76 3.10 -9.86
C GLU A 42 -25.81 1.89 -9.75
N PRO A 43 -25.30 1.36 -10.86
CA PRO A 43 -24.43 0.18 -10.79
C PRO A 43 -23.26 0.51 -9.87
N GLU A 44 -23.18 -0.19 -8.74
CA GLU A 44 -22.06 -0.08 -7.82
C GLU A 44 -20.79 -0.44 -8.61
N ILE A 45 -19.98 0.57 -8.91
CA ILE A 45 -18.72 0.37 -9.63
C ILE A 45 -17.77 -0.33 -8.66
N THR A 46 -17.72 -1.64 -8.77
CA THR A 46 -16.80 -2.46 -7.97
C THR A 46 -15.49 -2.64 -8.73
N VAL A 47 -14.37 -2.27 -8.11
CA VAL A 47 -13.04 -2.57 -8.62
C VAL A 47 -12.72 -4.02 -8.28
N SER A 48 -12.40 -4.83 -9.29
CA SER A 48 -11.98 -6.22 -9.07
C SER A 48 -10.58 -6.27 -8.46
N PRO A 49 -10.29 -7.24 -7.58
CA PRO A 49 -8.96 -7.39 -7.00
C PRO A 49 -7.93 -7.82 -8.04
N VAL A 50 -6.66 -7.64 -7.71
CA VAL A 50 -5.55 -8.22 -8.46
C VAL A 50 -5.60 -9.75 -8.37
N THR A 51 -4.98 -10.43 -9.34
CA THR A 51 -4.82 -11.89 -9.33
C THR A 51 -3.35 -12.26 -9.47
N ASN A 52 -3.00 -13.51 -9.19
CA ASN A 52 -1.64 -14.02 -9.33
C ASN A 52 -0.59 -13.16 -8.57
N LEU A 53 -0.94 -12.66 -7.38
CA LEU A 53 0.01 -11.94 -6.55
C LEU A 53 1.08 -12.90 -6.04
N GLU A 54 2.32 -12.64 -6.39
CA GLU A 54 3.50 -13.38 -5.92
C GLU A 54 4.54 -12.38 -5.39
N ALA A 55 5.29 -12.81 -4.38
CA ALA A 55 6.44 -12.08 -3.87
C ALA A 55 7.61 -13.06 -3.72
N LYS A 56 8.65 -12.86 -4.52
CA LYS A 56 9.83 -13.72 -4.57
C LYS A 56 11.05 -12.98 -4.06
N SER A 57 11.85 -13.65 -3.24
CA SER A 57 13.16 -13.13 -2.86
C SER A 57 14.04 -13.00 -4.09
N THR A 58 14.75 -11.89 -4.18
CA THR A 58 15.84 -11.71 -5.14
C THR A 58 17.15 -12.19 -4.52
N GLN A 59 18.26 -12.11 -5.28
CA GLN A 59 19.59 -12.38 -4.73
C GLN A 59 20.20 -11.20 -3.95
N ILE A 60 19.45 -10.06 -3.94
CA ILE A 60 19.86 -8.85 -3.21
C ILE A 60 19.23 -8.91 -1.83
N ALA A 61 20.02 -8.58 -0.81
CA ALA A 61 19.57 -8.54 0.58
C ALA A 61 18.35 -7.64 0.77
N ASN A 62 17.42 -8.11 1.58
CA ASN A 62 16.20 -7.37 1.95
C ASN A 62 15.35 -6.92 0.74
N GLN A 63 15.42 -7.63 -0.39
CA GLN A 63 14.70 -7.24 -1.60
C GLN A 63 13.75 -8.36 -2.05
N LEU A 64 12.52 -7.95 -2.41
CA LEU A 64 11.49 -8.81 -2.99
C LEU A 64 11.11 -8.31 -4.39
N LEU A 65 10.97 -9.22 -5.33
CA LEU A 65 10.27 -8.98 -6.59
C LEU A 65 8.80 -9.37 -6.40
N ILE A 66 7.91 -8.39 -6.52
CA ILE A 66 6.47 -8.58 -6.43
C ILE A 66 5.91 -8.55 -7.84
N THR A 67 5.07 -9.53 -8.18
CA THR A 67 4.38 -9.61 -9.47
C THR A 67 2.90 -9.87 -9.25
N TRP A 68 2.06 -9.34 -10.14
CA TRP A 68 0.61 -9.54 -10.10
C TRP A 68 0.00 -9.34 -11.48
N GLN A 69 -1.25 -9.77 -11.62
CA GLN A 69 -2.08 -9.46 -12.79
C GLN A 69 -3.07 -8.36 -12.39
N ASN A 70 -3.04 -7.23 -13.11
CA ASN A 70 -4.02 -6.16 -12.94
C ASN A 70 -5.42 -6.63 -13.34
N PRO A 71 -6.48 -6.21 -12.64
CA PRO A 71 -7.84 -6.47 -13.06
C PRO A 71 -8.15 -5.76 -14.39
N ASN A 72 -9.12 -6.28 -15.12
CA ASN A 72 -9.63 -5.64 -16.34
C ASN A 72 -10.69 -4.58 -16.00
N THR A 73 -10.43 -3.79 -14.97
CA THR A 73 -11.31 -2.71 -14.50
C THR A 73 -11.12 -1.48 -15.37
N PRO A 74 -12.19 -0.91 -15.96
CA PRO A 74 -12.11 0.36 -16.68
C PRO A 74 -11.54 1.46 -15.76
N ASN A 75 -10.75 2.37 -16.33
CA ASN A 75 -10.15 3.50 -15.60
C ASN A 75 -9.26 3.10 -14.41
N LEU A 76 -8.62 1.93 -14.47
CA LEU A 76 -7.66 1.51 -13.46
C LEU A 76 -6.55 2.58 -13.33
N LEU A 77 -6.34 3.11 -12.12
CA LEU A 77 -5.22 3.97 -11.78
C LEU A 77 -3.94 3.12 -11.56
N GLY A 78 -4.10 2.03 -10.84
CA GLY A 78 -2.99 1.16 -10.48
C GLY A 78 -3.28 0.27 -9.28
N VAL A 79 -2.21 -0.16 -8.63
CA VAL A 79 -2.27 -1.04 -7.45
C VAL A 79 -1.53 -0.38 -6.29
N GLU A 80 -2.20 -0.23 -5.16
CA GLU A 80 -1.55 0.11 -3.90
C GLU A 80 -0.92 -1.18 -3.35
N LEU A 81 0.40 -1.18 -3.29
CA LEU A 81 1.17 -2.20 -2.57
C LEU A 81 1.48 -1.69 -1.18
N SER A 82 1.24 -2.53 -0.18
CA SER A 82 1.67 -2.28 1.19
C SER A 82 2.39 -3.48 1.75
N TYR A 83 3.26 -3.25 2.73
CA TYR A 83 3.93 -4.31 3.47
C TYR A 83 3.85 -4.08 4.97
N LEU A 84 3.79 -5.17 5.71
CA LEU A 84 3.81 -5.17 7.16
C LEU A 84 4.72 -6.30 7.66
N GLN A 85 5.72 -5.96 8.47
CA GLN A 85 6.58 -6.95 9.10
C GLN A 85 5.79 -7.77 10.12
N LYS A 86 5.93 -9.08 10.06
CA LYS A 86 5.30 -10.03 10.99
C LYS A 86 6.17 -10.25 12.24
N ASN A 87 5.68 -11.07 13.16
CA ASN A 87 6.43 -11.54 14.35
C ASN A 87 6.96 -10.41 15.24
N GLY A 88 6.12 -9.38 15.48
CA GLY A 88 6.46 -8.26 16.38
C GLY A 88 7.33 -7.18 15.76
N GLY A 89 7.62 -7.26 14.46
CA GLY A 89 8.28 -6.18 13.74
C GLY A 89 7.36 -4.96 13.55
N THR A 90 7.97 -3.78 13.47
CA THR A 90 7.25 -2.50 13.34
C THR A 90 7.33 -1.89 11.95
N HIS A 91 8.11 -2.49 11.05
CA HIS A 91 8.32 -1.94 9.72
C HIS A 91 7.11 -2.16 8.83
N ASN A 92 6.61 -1.07 8.28
CA ASN A 92 5.52 -1.06 7.31
C ASN A 92 5.73 0.07 6.30
N GLY A 93 5.02 -0.01 5.19
CA GLY A 93 5.01 1.04 4.18
C GLY A 93 3.99 0.74 3.11
N LYS A 94 3.69 1.76 2.30
CA LYS A 94 2.78 1.63 1.16
C LYS A 94 3.12 2.58 0.05
N GLN A 95 2.76 2.22 -1.19
CA GLN A 95 2.84 3.08 -2.36
C GLN A 95 1.90 2.62 -3.46
N ILE A 96 1.55 3.51 -4.37
CA ILE A 96 0.73 3.22 -5.54
C ILE A 96 1.65 3.02 -6.74
N ILE A 97 1.51 1.89 -7.40
CA ILE A 97 2.18 1.56 -8.65
C ILE A 97 1.15 1.72 -9.76
N GLN A 98 1.38 2.67 -10.66
CA GLN A 98 0.51 2.86 -11.81
C GLN A 98 0.47 1.60 -12.68
N GLY A 99 -0.68 1.32 -13.25
CA GLY A 99 -0.88 0.10 -14.03
C GLY A 99 -1.91 0.24 -15.13
N THR A 100 -1.81 -0.63 -16.12
CA THR A 100 -2.80 -0.74 -17.20
C THR A 100 -3.72 -1.93 -16.93
N ALA A 101 -5.02 -1.74 -17.11
CA ALA A 101 -6.02 -2.79 -16.95
C ALA A 101 -5.63 -4.05 -17.76
N GLY A 102 -5.80 -5.22 -17.16
CA GLY A 102 -5.53 -6.51 -17.78
C GLY A 102 -4.05 -6.82 -18.08
N LYS A 103 -3.09 -5.99 -17.64
CA LYS A 103 -1.66 -6.23 -17.84
C LYS A 103 -0.99 -6.72 -16.55
N THR A 104 0.08 -7.46 -16.72
CA THR A 104 0.94 -7.84 -15.58
C THR A 104 1.65 -6.62 -15.03
N GLY A 105 1.60 -6.45 -13.71
CA GLY A 105 2.39 -5.49 -12.98
C GLY A 105 3.56 -6.16 -12.28
N ASN A 106 4.62 -5.40 -12.03
CA ASN A 106 5.72 -5.84 -11.19
C ASN A 106 6.31 -4.65 -10.42
N TYR A 107 6.92 -4.96 -9.29
CA TYR A 107 7.60 -3.97 -8.48
C TYR A 107 8.71 -4.63 -7.66
N THR A 108 9.88 -3.99 -7.64
CA THR A 108 10.99 -4.40 -6.78
C THR A 108 10.95 -3.61 -5.49
N LEU A 109 10.58 -4.29 -4.41
CA LEU A 109 10.45 -3.71 -3.08
C LEU A 109 11.75 -3.90 -2.30
N GLN A 110 12.36 -2.79 -1.88
CA GLN A 110 13.47 -2.79 -0.93
C GLN A 110 12.90 -2.65 0.49
N LEU A 111 13.14 -3.64 1.32
CA LEU A 111 12.69 -3.69 2.71
C LEU A 111 13.76 -3.10 3.64
N PRO A 112 13.36 -2.50 4.78
CA PRO A 112 14.30 -1.86 5.70
C PRO A 112 15.22 -2.85 6.41
N GLN A 113 14.79 -4.09 6.59
CA GLN A 113 15.59 -5.14 7.22
C GLN A 113 15.13 -6.54 6.82
N TYR A 114 15.93 -7.55 7.16
CA TYR A 114 15.54 -8.95 7.03
C TYR A 114 14.36 -9.29 7.94
N GLY A 115 13.47 -10.14 7.47
CA GLY A 115 12.31 -10.59 8.22
C GLY A 115 11.20 -11.13 7.33
N THR A 116 10.17 -11.66 7.94
CA THR A 116 8.97 -12.11 7.24
C THR A 116 7.98 -10.95 7.12
N TYR A 117 7.46 -10.72 5.93
CA TYR A 117 6.53 -9.64 5.63
C TYR A 117 5.24 -10.16 5.02
N GLU A 118 4.14 -9.53 5.39
CA GLU A 118 2.88 -9.64 4.69
C GLU A 118 2.83 -8.52 3.65
N ILE A 119 2.69 -8.90 2.39
CA ILE A 119 2.55 -7.99 1.25
C ILE A 119 1.08 -7.98 0.87
N SER A 120 0.49 -6.80 0.75
CA SER A 120 -0.91 -6.61 0.36
C SER A 120 -1.01 -5.77 -0.89
N ALA A 121 -1.90 -6.17 -1.80
CA ALA A 121 -2.17 -5.48 -3.05
C ALA A 121 -3.67 -5.15 -3.15
N ILE A 122 -3.99 -3.87 -3.42
CA ILE A 122 -5.35 -3.35 -3.60
C ILE A 122 -5.39 -2.60 -4.93
N ALA A 123 -6.26 -3.00 -5.85
CA ALA A 123 -6.48 -2.25 -7.08
C ALA A 123 -7.30 -0.98 -6.82
N ILE A 124 -6.94 0.12 -7.48
CA ILE A 124 -7.60 1.42 -7.34
C ILE A 124 -7.89 1.98 -8.73
N ASP A 125 -9.07 2.55 -8.93
CA ASP A 125 -9.43 3.27 -10.14
C ASP A 125 -9.18 4.79 -10.04
N ASN A 126 -9.37 5.50 -11.14
CA ASN A 126 -9.19 6.96 -11.20
C ASN A 126 -10.24 7.75 -10.39
N TYR A 127 -11.28 7.10 -9.91
CA TYR A 127 -12.32 7.70 -9.07
C TYR A 127 -12.07 7.45 -7.58
N GLY A 128 -11.05 6.65 -7.24
CA GLY A 128 -10.69 6.31 -5.88
C GLY A 128 -11.41 5.09 -5.30
N HIS A 129 -12.19 4.36 -6.10
CA HIS A 129 -12.77 3.08 -5.67
C HIS A 129 -11.66 2.04 -5.51
N ARG A 130 -11.83 1.17 -4.54
CA ARG A 130 -10.82 0.20 -4.11
C ARG A 130 -11.36 -1.22 -4.16
N SER A 131 -10.53 -2.16 -4.58
CA SER A 131 -10.85 -3.59 -4.49
C SER A 131 -10.68 -4.11 -3.06
N SER A 132 -11.10 -5.34 -2.82
CA SER A 132 -10.61 -6.11 -1.69
C SER A 132 -9.09 -6.33 -1.80
N ALA A 133 -8.42 -6.48 -0.66
CA ALA A 133 -6.99 -6.75 -0.59
C ALA A 133 -6.69 -8.22 -0.94
N VAL A 134 -5.62 -8.43 -1.69
CA VAL A 134 -5.00 -9.75 -1.89
C VAL A 134 -3.66 -9.74 -1.19
N THR A 135 -3.33 -10.78 -0.42
CA THR A 135 -2.13 -10.83 0.41
C THR A 135 -1.28 -12.05 0.12
N VAL A 136 0.04 -11.89 0.33
CA VAL A 136 1.03 -12.98 0.28
C VAL A 136 2.07 -12.74 1.37
N ILE A 137 2.61 -13.82 1.93
CA ILE A 137 3.70 -13.76 2.92
C ILE A 137 5.01 -14.10 2.21
N ALA A 138 6.03 -13.27 2.43
CA ALA A 138 7.35 -13.48 1.85
C ALA A 138 8.48 -13.09 2.83
N THR A 139 9.64 -13.72 2.65
CA THR A 139 10.87 -13.41 3.36
C THR A 139 11.94 -13.13 2.31
N PRO A 140 12.59 -11.95 2.33
CA PRO A 140 13.67 -11.63 1.40
C PRO A 140 14.92 -12.47 1.69
N ALA A 141 15.93 -12.40 0.81
CA ALA A 141 17.23 -12.97 1.11
C ALA A 141 17.89 -12.22 2.27
N GLU A 142 18.55 -12.94 3.13
CA GLU A 142 19.42 -12.39 4.16
C GLU A 142 20.71 -11.88 3.50
N THR A 143 21.31 -10.83 4.08
CA THR A 143 22.67 -10.44 3.67
C THR A 143 23.62 -11.52 4.17
N THR A 144 23.92 -12.48 3.34
CA THR A 144 25.07 -13.34 3.59
C THR A 144 26.30 -12.56 3.17
N VAL A 145 27.01 -12.00 4.14
CA VAL A 145 28.42 -11.66 3.89
C VAL A 145 29.10 -13.00 3.63
N PRO A 146 29.64 -13.25 2.45
CA PRO A 146 30.34 -14.51 2.22
C PRO A 146 31.51 -14.56 3.21
N PHE A 147 31.39 -15.42 4.21
CA PHE A 147 32.47 -15.67 5.15
C PHE A 147 33.55 -16.43 4.40
N SER A 148 34.58 -15.72 4.01
CA SER A 148 35.73 -16.33 3.36
C SER A 148 36.75 -16.72 4.42
N TRP A 149 36.92 -18.01 4.65
CA TRP A 149 38.02 -18.56 5.48
C TRP A 149 39.41 -18.12 5.00
N ALA A 150 39.53 -17.83 3.71
CA ALA A 150 40.79 -17.33 3.13
C ALA A 150 41.14 -15.95 3.70
N THR A 151 40.17 -15.05 3.82
CA THR A 151 40.41 -13.71 4.39
C THR A 151 40.78 -13.78 5.88
N LEU A 152 40.19 -14.73 6.62
CA LEU A 152 40.51 -14.92 8.04
C LEU A 152 41.91 -15.56 8.18
N ALA A 153 42.26 -16.52 7.33
CA ALA A 153 43.57 -17.15 7.33
C ALA A 153 44.70 -16.14 7.06
N ASP A 154 44.51 -15.24 6.09
CA ASP A 154 45.47 -14.16 5.81
C ASP A 154 45.64 -13.22 7.00
N SER A 155 44.55 -12.84 7.66
CA SER A 155 44.62 -11.96 8.83
C SER A 155 45.28 -12.64 10.04
N CYS A 156 45.01 -13.92 10.25
CA CYS A 156 45.64 -14.69 11.33
C CYS A 156 47.14 -14.93 11.07
N THR A 157 47.52 -15.15 9.81
CA THR A 157 48.90 -15.37 9.42
C THR A 157 49.75 -14.11 9.67
N TYR A 158 49.18 -12.93 9.39
CA TYR A 158 49.90 -11.66 9.62
C TYR A 158 50.13 -11.41 11.12
N VAL A 159 49.14 -11.65 11.97
CA VAL A 159 49.28 -11.46 13.43
C VAL A 159 50.31 -12.42 14.03
N LEU A 160 50.38 -13.67 13.54
CA LEU A 160 51.35 -14.64 14.03
C LEU A 160 52.76 -14.29 13.62
N ILE A 161 52.99 -13.76 12.43
CA ILE A 161 54.30 -13.34 11.96
C ILE A 161 54.85 -12.16 12.78
N GLU A 162 54.03 -11.17 13.09
CA GLU A 162 54.46 -10.06 13.92
C GLU A 162 54.80 -10.46 15.36
N GLN A 163 54.12 -11.47 15.94
CA GLN A 163 54.44 -11.97 17.29
C GLN A 163 55.72 -12.81 17.35
N PHE A 164 56.16 -13.40 16.26
CA PHE A 164 57.39 -14.19 16.23
C PHE A 164 58.62 -13.40 15.78
N MET A 165 58.46 -12.16 15.31
CA MET A 165 59.56 -11.29 14.86
C MET A 165 59.97 -10.22 15.86
N ASN A 166 59.29 -10.13 17.02
CA ASN A 166 59.66 -9.32 18.18
C ASN A 166 60.13 -10.23 19.34
#